data_58ae56e43fe9de33de32dccf26e5e221
#
_entry.id   58ae56e43fe9de33de32dccf26e5e221
#
_cell.length_a   1.000
_cell.length_b   1.000
_cell.length_c   1.000
_cell.angle_alpha   90.00
_cell.angle_beta   90.00
_cell.angle_gamma   90.00
#
_symmetry.space_group_name_H-M   'P 1'
#
loop_
_entity.id
_entity.type
_entity.pdbx_description
1 polymer ?
#
loop_
_entity_poly.entity_id
_entity_poly.type
_entity_poly.pdbx_seq_one_letter_code
_entity_poly.pdbx_strand_id
1 'polypeptide(L)'
;VPSRYALRVGEIDVLVLSDGVITPPAEAMATNVAPAVRAAWLNDMFLPPDVFDWALNAVVVRSGGRTILIDAGLGLEYPDFPRAGQLAQRLDAAGIDLASVTDVVLTHLHMDHCGGLLVDGVRERLRPDLRVHLAAAEAEFWASPDFSRVSMPPGFPDALRRTGKRFLKEYHSQLRTFENEYEVAPGVVVRRTGGHTPGHSVVRLASGGDRLTFAGDGEQIFVADNHIK
;
A
#
# COMPACT_ATOMS: atom_id res chain seq x y z
N VAL A 1 9.72 17.67 5.70
CA VAL A 1 10.05 16.23 5.82
C VAL A 1 10.47 15.75 4.45
N PRO A 2 11.58 14.98 4.31
CA PRO A 2 11.99 14.41 3.03
C PRO A 2 10.86 13.54 2.45
N SER A 3 10.57 13.71 1.16
CA SER A 3 9.52 12.92 0.48
C SER A 3 10.04 11.59 -0.07
N ARG A 4 11.33 11.30 0.09
CA ARG A 4 11.98 10.09 -0.42
C ARG A 4 13.18 9.69 0.43
N TYR A 5 13.43 8.38 0.48
CA TYR A 5 14.58 7.78 1.15
C TYR A 5 15.11 6.61 0.31
N ALA A 6 16.40 6.68 -0.06
CA ALA A 6 17.05 5.62 -0.83
C ALA A 6 17.93 4.75 0.07
N LEU A 7 17.90 3.45 -0.14
CA LEU A 7 18.74 2.47 0.55
C LEU A 7 19.09 1.31 -0.39
N ARG A 8 19.96 0.42 0.06
CA ARG A 8 20.30 -0.83 -0.62
C ARG A 8 20.06 -2.03 0.27
N VAL A 9 19.63 -3.13 -0.35
CA VAL A 9 19.57 -4.47 0.25
C VAL A 9 20.47 -5.35 -0.62
N GLY A 10 21.75 -5.45 -0.23
CA GLY A 10 22.77 -6.06 -1.07
C GLY A 10 22.87 -5.37 -2.44
N GLU A 11 22.53 -6.08 -3.51
CA GLU A 11 22.53 -5.58 -4.89
C GLU A 11 21.18 -4.97 -5.34
N ILE A 12 20.18 -4.98 -4.47
CA ILE A 12 18.86 -4.45 -4.75
C ILE A 12 18.80 -2.97 -4.37
N ASP A 13 18.51 -2.10 -5.33
CA ASP A 13 18.26 -0.68 -5.06
C ASP A 13 16.81 -0.50 -4.60
N VAL A 14 16.61 0.27 -3.54
CA VAL A 14 15.30 0.54 -2.94
C VAL A 14 15.12 2.03 -2.76
N LEU A 15 13.99 2.57 -3.22
CA LEU A 15 13.59 3.94 -3.05
C LEU A 15 12.20 3.99 -2.41
N VAL A 16 12.13 4.41 -1.16
CA VAL A 16 10.87 4.69 -0.48
C VAL A 16 10.40 6.09 -0.88
N LEU A 17 9.15 6.21 -1.31
CA LEU A 17 8.52 7.46 -1.72
C LEU A 17 7.26 7.67 -0.89
N SER A 18 7.17 8.80 -0.21
CA SER A 18 5.92 9.17 0.46
C SER A 18 4.86 9.52 -0.58
N ASP A 19 3.66 8.99 -0.47
CA ASP A 19 2.49 9.48 -1.21
C ASP A 19 1.85 10.69 -0.51
N GLY A 20 2.16 10.88 0.74
CA GLY A 20 1.61 11.94 1.59
C GLY A 20 1.15 11.39 2.92
N VAL A 21 0.15 12.06 3.48
CA VAL A 21 -0.39 11.76 4.81
C VAL A 21 -1.90 11.87 4.77
N ILE A 22 -2.60 10.88 5.31
CA ILE A 22 -3.99 10.99 5.70
C ILE A 22 -4.08 11.22 7.21
N THR A 23 -5.14 11.89 7.65
CA THR A 23 -5.33 12.27 9.07
C THR A 23 -6.66 11.75 9.59
N PRO A 24 -6.81 10.44 9.78
CA PRO A 24 -8.03 9.91 10.41
C PRO A 24 -8.12 10.35 11.87
N PRO A 25 -9.34 10.41 12.43
CA PRO A 25 -9.53 10.56 13.87
C PRO A 25 -8.78 9.44 14.62
N ALA A 26 -8.14 9.77 15.74
CA ALA A 26 -7.38 8.79 16.53
C ALA A 26 -8.27 7.62 17.01
N GLU A 27 -9.57 7.82 17.13
CA GLU A 27 -10.55 6.79 17.49
C GLU A 27 -10.74 5.71 16.40
N ALA A 28 -10.32 5.97 15.17
CA ALA A 28 -10.31 4.96 14.10
C ALA A 28 -9.19 3.92 14.31
N MET A 29 -8.21 4.25 15.15
CA MET A 29 -7.08 3.39 15.49
C MET A 29 -7.25 2.79 16.87
N ALA A 30 -6.78 1.54 17.05
CA ALA A 30 -6.83 0.85 18.35
C ALA A 30 -8.24 0.91 18.99
N THR A 31 -9.26 0.50 18.23
CA THR A 31 -10.68 0.56 18.63
C THR A 31 -11.00 -0.33 19.85
N ASN A 32 -10.13 -1.29 20.16
CA ASN A 32 -10.22 -2.19 21.30
C ASN A 32 -9.66 -1.60 22.60
N VAL A 33 -9.19 -0.33 22.57
CA VAL A 33 -8.56 0.35 23.72
C VAL A 33 -9.42 1.51 24.18
N ALA A 34 -9.51 1.71 25.51
CA ALA A 34 -10.24 2.85 26.08
C ALA A 34 -9.66 4.19 25.57
N PRO A 35 -10.50 5.18 25.22
CA PRO A 35 -10.04 6.45 24.64
C PRO A 35 -8.97 7.17 25.47
N ALA A 36 -9.08 7.15 26.81
CA ALA A 36 -8.10 7.77 27.69
C ALA A 36 -6.71 7.10 27.62
N VAL A 37 -6.68 5.78 27.48
CA VAL A 37 -5.41 5.01 27.36
C VAL A 37 -4.76 5.32 26.02
N ARG A 38 -5.53 5.35 24.92
CA ARG A 38 -5.04 5.72 23.59
C ARG A 38 -4.49 7.16 23.58
N ALA A 39 -5.24 8.11 24.16
CA ALA A 39 -4.81 9.50 24.24
C ALA A 39 -3.52 9.66 25.06
N ALA A 40 -3.40 8.96 26.18
CA ALA A 40 -2.17 8.95 26.98
C ALA A 40 -0.98 8.42 26.19
N TRP A 41 -1.15 7.28 25.50
CA TRP A 41 -0.09 6.71 24.65
C TRP A 41 0.34 7.66 23.52
N LEU A 42 -0.63 8.30 22.82
CA LEU A 42 -0.31 9.29 21.78
C LEU A 42 0.47 10.47 22.35
N ASN A 43 0.08 10.99 23.53
CA ASN A 43 0.81 12.06 24.22
C ASN A 43 2.24 11.64 24.60
N ASP A 44 2.44 10.42 25.10
CA ASP A 44 3.77 9.88 25.42
C ASP A 44 4.68 9.77 24.17
N MET A 45 4.06 9.60 23.01
CA MET A 45 4.76 9.59 21.70
C MET A 45 4.87 10.98 21.06
N PHE A 46 4.51 12.05 21.77
CA PHE A 46 4.49 13.43 21.27
C PHE A 46 3.56 13.62 20.05
N LEU A 47 2.49 12.83 19.97
CA LEU A 47 1.48 12.90 18.94
C LEU A 47 0.20 13.58 19.44
N PRO A 48 -0.59 14.24 18.55
CA PRO A 48 -1.90 14.75 18.90
C PRO A 48 -2.81 13.63 19.44
N PRO A 49 -3.58 13.84 20.51
CA PRO A 49 -4.39 12.79 21.12
C PRO A 49 -5.69 12.46 20.35
N ASP A 50 -6.10 13.32 19.44
CA ASP A 50 -7.38 13.30 18.73
C ASP A 50 -7.27 12.94 17.24
N VAL A 51 -6.08 13.08 16.66
CA VAL A 51 -5.81 12.75 15.26
C VAL A 51 -4.53 11.94 15.12
N PHE A 52 -4.45 11.14 14.07
CA PHE A 52 -3.24 10.38 13.76
C PHE A 52 -2.75 10.74 12.35
N ASP A 53 -1.50 11.19 12.23
CA ASP A 53 -0.84 11.40 10.94
C ASP A 53 -0.38 10.05 10.39
N TRP A 54 -1.16 9.51 9.46
CA TRP A 54 -0.88 8.23 8.82
C TRP A 54 -0.13 8.46 7.53
N ALA A 55 1.17 8.16 7.54
CA ALA A 55 2.04 8.32 6.38
C ALA A 55 1.81 7.19 5.36
N LEU A 56 1.50 7.57 4.12
CA LEU A 56 1.37 6.65 3.00
C LEU A 56 2.70 6.59 2.25
N ASN A 57 3.23 5.39 2.06
CA ASN A 57 4.51 5.17 1.39
C ASN A 57 4.38 4.10 0.31
N ALA A 58 4.92 4.39 -0.87
CA ALA A 58 5.16 3.43 -1.92
C ALA A 58 6.66 3.16 -2.05
N VAL A 59 7.03 2.03 -2.63
CA VAL A 59 8.44 1.66 -2.76
C VAL A 59 8.77 1.29 -4.19
N VAL A 60 9.82 1.88 -4.75
CA VAL A 60 10.40 1.45 -6.01
C VAL A 60 11.60 0.55 -5.72
N VAL A 61 11.62 -0.62 -6.33
CA VAL A 61 12.69 -1.62 -6.21
C VAL A 61 13.28 -1.88 -7.58
N ARG A 62 14.62 -1.92 -7.68
CA ARG A 62 15.32 -2.35 -8.89
C ARG A 62 16.10 -3.62 -8.61
N SER A 63 15.76 -4.69 -9.31
CA SER A 63 16.42 -5.99 -9.22
C SER A 63 16.30 -6.77 -10.53
N GLY A 64 17.36 -7.44 -10.98
CA GLY A 64 17.36 -8.31 -12.15
C GLY A 64 16.88 -7.64 -13.44
N GLY A 65 17.20 -6.36 -13.64
CA GLY A 65 16.76 -5.57 -14.80
C GLY A 65 15.29 -5.14 -14.77
N ARG A 66 14.59 -5.33 -13.64
CA ARG A 66 13.21 -4.91 -13.42
C ARG A 66 13.14 -3.67 -12.56
N THR A 67 12.14 -2.82 -12.83
CA THR A 67 11.72 -1.72 -11.96
C THR A 67 10.33 -2.07 -11.43
N ILE A 68 10.23 -2.29 -10.13
CA ILE A 68 9.04 -2.79 -9.46
C ILE A 68 8.51 -1.68 -8.56
N LEU A 69 7.24 -1.32 -8.73
CA LEU A 69 6.53 -0.42 -7.81
C LEU A 69 5.73 -1.27 -6.82
N ILE A 70 5.98 -1.11 -5.53
CA ILE A 70 5.22 -1.74 -4.45
C ILE A 70 4.27 -0.70 -3.89
N ASP A 71 2.98 -0.96 -4.01
CA ASP A 71 1.86 -0.06 -3.78
C ASP A 71 1.94 1.24 -4.60
N ALA A 72 0.82 1.92 -4.76
CA ALA A 72 0.71 3.06 -5.68
C ALA A 72 0.06 4.30 -5.05
N GLY A 73 -0.15 4.30 -3.74
CA GLY A 73 -0.72 5.45 -3.03
C GLY A 73 -2.22 5.64 -3.27
N LEU A 74 -2.74 6.75 -2.74
CA LEU A 74 -4.17 7.07 -2.68
C LEU A 74 -4.74 7.58 -4.02
N GLY A 75 -3.92 8.28 -4.80
CA GLY A 75 -4.40 9.01 -5.97
C GLY A 75 -5.14 10.30 -5.61
N LEU A 76 -5.87 10.85 -6.59
CA LEU A 76 -6.48 12.18 -6.49
C LEU A 76 -8.02 12.15 -6.28
N GLU A 77 -8.63 10.98 -6.15
CA GLU A 77 -10.09 10.82 -6.08
C GLU A 77 -10.69 11.12 -4.70
N TYR A 78 -9.84 11.41 -3.72
CA TYR A 78 -10.24 11.62 -2.32
C TYR A 78 -9.90 13.03 -1.84
N PRO A 79 -10.74 14.04 -2.17
CA PRO A 79 -10.48 15.45 -1.83
C PRO A 79 -10.44 15.71 -0.33
N ASP A 80 -11.01 14.82 0.48
CA ASP A 80 -10.95 14.90 1.95
C ASP A 80 -9.55 14.67 2.50
N PHE A 81 -8.63 14.14 1.68
CA PHE A 81 -7.24 13.91 2.04
C PHE A 81 -6.25 14.74 1.21
N PRO A 82 -6.28 16.09 1.32
CA PRO A 82 -5.51 16.97 0.45
C PRO A 82 -3.99 16.89 0.63
N ARG A 83 -3.52 16.19 1.67
CA ARG A 83 -2.10 15.98 1.97
C ARG A 83 -1.56 14.67 1.38
N ALA A 84 -2.38 13.85 0.74
CA ALA A 84 -2.02 12.57 0.10
C ALA A 84 -2.13 12.65 -1.43
N GLY A 85 -1.93 11.54 -2.13
CA GLY A 85 -2.07 11.43 -3.59
C GLY A 85 -0.95 12.07 -4.39
N GLN A 86 0.25 12.20 -3.82
CA GLN A 86 1.36 12.91 -4.46
C GLN A 86 2.35 11.97 -5.15
N LEU A 87 2.11 10.67 -5.19
CA LEU A 87 3.10 9.69 -5.64
C LEU A 87 3.55 9.94 -7.09
N ALA A 88 2.63 10.18 -8.02
CA ALA A 88 2.98 10.39 -9.42
C ALA A 88 3.97 11.56 -9.60
N GLN A 89 3.72 12.70 -8.95
CA GLN A 89 4.63 13.85 -8.97
C GLN A 89 5.98 13.54 -8.33
N ARG A 90 5.98 12.72 -7.27
CA ARG A 90 7.21 12.35 -6.55
C ARG A 90 8.03 11.32 -7.29
N LEU A 91 7.42 10.44 -8.05
CA LEU A 91 8.10 9.55 -8.99
C LEU A 91 8.81 10.39 -10.07
N ASP A 92 8.11 11.34 -10.69
CA ASP A 92 8.68 12.25 -11.69
C ASP A 92 9.87 13.05 -11.10
N ALA A 93 9.69 13.61 -9.90
CA ALA A 93 10.75 14.37 -9.19
C ALA A 93 11.94 13.49 -8.76
N ALA A 94 11.75 12.19 -8.65
CA ALA A 94 12.81 11.20 -8.39
C ALA A 94 13.48 10.69 -9.67
N GLY A 95 13.03 11.11 -10.85
CA GLY A 95 13.53 10.63 -12.14
C GLY A 95 13.06 9.19 -12.46
N ILE A 96 11.95 8.75 -11.89
CA ILE A 96 11.33 7.45 -12.19
C ILE A 96 10.25 7.67 -13.22
N ASP A 97 10.54 7.30 -14.47
CA ASP A 97 9.54 7.29 -15.53
C ASP A 97 8.58 6.10 -15.32
N LEU A 98 7.28 6.35 -15.33
CA LEU A 98 6.25 5.32 -15.24
C LEU A 98 6.36 4.28 -16.37
N ALA A 99 6.83 4.67 -17.56
CA ALA A 99 7.11 3.75 -18.67
C ALA A 99 8.25 2.77 -18.36
N SER A 100 9.11 3.08 -17.38
CA SER A 100 10.17 2.18 -16.93
C SER A 100 9.71 1.11 -15.94
N VAL A 101 8.53 1.28 -15.32
CA VAL A 101 7.98 0.34 -14.35
C VAL A 101 7.54 -0.93 -15.07
N THR A 102 8.21 -2.03 -14.78
CA THR A 102 7.94 -3.33 -15.40
C THR A 102 6.88 -4.13 -14.67
N ASP A 103 6.79 -3.92 -13.38
CA ASP A 103 5.92 -4.65 -12.46
C ASP A 103 5.36 -3.71 -11.40
N VAL A 104 4.11 -3.94 -11.01
CA VAL A 104 3.50 -3.39 -9.80
C VAL A 104 3.17 -4.57 -8.90
N VAL A 105 3.50 -4.46 -7.63
CA VAL A 105 3.05 -5.40 -6.60
C VAL A 105 2.12 -4.64 -5.67
N LEU A 106 0.88 -5.08 -5.57
CA LEU A 106 -0.06 -4.52 -4.61
C LEU A 106 -0.14 -5.43 -3.39
N THR A 107 0.10 -4.84 -2.22
CA THR A 107 -0.06 -5.56 -0.96
C THR A 107 -1.52 -5.96 -0.75
N HIS A 108 -2.44 -5.07 -1.13
CA HIS A 108 -3.89 -5.29 -1.13
C HIS A 108 -4.60 -4.18 -1.93
N LEU A 109 -5.94 -4.23 -2.04
CA LEU A 109 -6.71 -3.31 -2.87
C LEU A 109 -7.48 -2.23 -2.09
N HIS A 110 -6.99 -1.79 -0.93
CA HIS A 110 -7.51 -0.54 -0.37
C HIS A 110 -7.09 0.65 -1.23
N MET A 111 -7.86 1.73 -1.13
CA MET A 111 -7.73 2.89 -1.99
C MET A 111 -6.35 3.57 -1.92
N ASP A 112 -5.74 3.56 -0.78
CA ASP A 112 -4.43 4.15 -0.49
C ASP A 112 -3.24 3.29 -0.94
N HIS A 113 -3.51 2.11 -1.49
CA HIS A 113 -2.51 1.21 -2.09
C HIS A 113 -2.66 1.08 -3.61
N CYS A 114 -3.86 1.19 -4.14
CA CYS A 114 -4.10 1.05 -5.58
C CYS A 114 -4.61 2.32 -6.29
N GLY A 115 -5.05 3.35 -5.53
CA GLY A 115 -5.72 4.53 -6.07
C GLY A 115 -4.86 5.36 -7.02
N GLY A 116 -3.54 5.42 -6.79
CA GLY A 116 -2.64 6.14 -7.68
C GLY A 116 -2.58 5.58 -9.10
N LEU A 117 -2.87 4.28 -9.28
CA LEU A 117 -2.99 3.67 -10.61
C LEU A 117 -4.29 4.05 -11.35
N LEU A 118 -5.28 4.55 -10.62
CA LEU A 118 -6.58 4.96 -11.14
C LEU A 118 -6.67 6.45 -11.49
N VAL A 119 -5.59 7.20 -11.24
CA VAL A 119 -5.50 8.63 -11.60
C VAL A 119 -5.48 8.75 -13.13
N ASP A 120 -6.31 9.67 -13.65
CA ASP A 120 -6.39 9.93 -15.08
C ASP A 120 -5.01 10.25 -15.68
N GLY A 121 -4.70 9.62 -16.82
CA GLY A 121 -3.41 9.76 -17.51
C GLY A 121 -2.27 8.90 -16.94
N VAL A 122 -2.40 8.28 -15.78
CA VAL A 122 -1.35 7.39 -15.24
C VAL A 122 -1.24 6.12 -16.05
N ARG A 123 -2.37 5.50 -16.38
CA ARG A 123 -2.39 4.25 -17.14
C ARG A 123 -1.75 4.39 -18.52
N GLU A 124 -1.96 5.51 -19.18
CA GLU A 124 -1.42 5.80 -20.51
C GLU A 124 0.10 6.00 -20.49
N ARG A 125 0.66 6.37 -19.34
CA ARG A 125 2.11 6.51 -19.12
C ARG A 125 2.79 5.21 -18.75
N LEU A 126 2.03 4.21 -18.29
CA LEU A 126 2.56 2.87 -17.98
C LEU A 126 2.82 2.09 -19.27
N ARG A 127 3.78 1.18 -19.23
CA ARG A 127 4.10 0.32 -20.35
C ARG A 127 2.95 -0.66 -20.67
N PRO A 128 2.72 -1.01 -21.96
CA PRO A 128 1.62 -1.91 -22.35
C PRO A 128 1.73 -3.33 -21.78
N ASP A 129 2.95 -3.81 -21.54
CA ASP A 129 3.26 -5.14 -21.01
C ASP A 129 3.52 -5.15 -19.50
N LEU A 130 3.04 -4.12 -18.77
CA LEU A 130 3.06 -4.06 -17.32
C LEU A 130 2.44 -5.33 -16.72
N ARG A 131 3.04 -5.82 -15.65
CA ARG A 131 2.47 -6.89 -14.84
C ARG A 131 2.08 -6.36 -13.46
N VAL A 132 0.86 -6.66 -13.04
CA VAL A 132 0.33 -6.28 -11.73
C VAL A 132 0.14 -7.55 -10.91
N HIS A 133 0.97 -7.72 -9.90
CA HIS A 133 0.97 -8.88 -9.02
C HIS A 133 0.04 -8.65 -7.83
N LEU A 134 -0.89 -9.59 -7.63
CA LEU A 134 -1.91 -9.53 -6.59
C LEU A 134 -2.22 -10.95 -6.10
N ALA A 135 -2.45 -11.14 -4.80
CA ALA A 135 -2.91 -12.44 -4.32
C ALA A 135 -4.28 -12.81 -4.93
N ALA A 136 -4.46 -14.07 -5.32
CA ALA A 136 -5.71 -14.55 -5.89
C ALA A 136 -6.90 -14.30 -4.94
N ALA A 137 -6.72 -14.57 -3.65
CA ALA A 137 -7.74 -14.30 -2.64
C ALA A 137 -8.13 -12.82 -2.51
N GLU A 138 -7.22 -11.89 -2.86
CA GLU A 138 -7.54 -10.47 -2.90
C GLU A 138 -8.43 -10.14 -4.10
N ALA A 139 -8.06 -10.63 -5.29
CA ALA A 139 -8.85 -10.45 -6.49
C ALA A 139 -10.26 -11.06 -6.35
N GLU A 140 -10.36 -12.24 -5.78
CA GLU A 140 -11.63 -12.93 -5.51
C GLU A 140 -12.52 -12.13 -4.54
N PHE A 141 -11.95 -11.67 -3.43
CA PHE A 141 -12.70 -10.88 -2.46
C PHE A 141 -13.25 -9.59 -3.09
N TRP A 142 -12.43 -8.82 -3.79
CA TRP A 142 -12.84 -7.53 -4.35
C TRP A 142 -13.76 -7.64 -5.57
N ALA A 143 -13.86 -8.80 -6.19
CA ALA A 143 -14.89 -9.05 -7.21
C ALA A 143 -16.32 -8.95 -6.62
N SER A 144 -16.52 -9.36 -5.37
CA SER A 144 -17.79 -9.26 -4.65
C SER A 144 -17.58 -9.10 -3.13
N PRO A 145 -17.06 -7.93 -2.67
CA PRO A 145 -16.65 -7.78 -1.28
C PRO A 145 -17.84 -7.75 -0.31
N ASP A 146 -17.77 -8.57 0.74
CA ASP A 146 -18.72 -8.61 1.85
C ASP A 146 -18.11 -7.94 3.09
N PHE A 147 -18.67 -6.78 3.47
CA PHE A 147 -18.29 -6.03 4.67
C PHE A 147 -19.28 -6.18 5.83
N SER A 148 -20.17 -7.17 5.77
CA SER A 148 -21.23 -7.37 6.79
C SER A 148 -20.69 -7.59 8.21
N ARG A 149 -19.42 -8.04 8.32
CA ARG A 149 -18.75 -8.32 9.60
C ARG A 149 -17.85 -7.19 10.11
N VAL A 150 -17.78 -6.09 9.37
CA VAL A 150 -16.87 -4.97 9.70
C VAL A 150 -17.69 -3.70 9.91
N SER A 151 -17.45 -3.03 11.04
CA SER A 151 -18.04 -1.71 11.28
C SER A 151 -17.20 -0.63 10.59
N MET A 152 -17.82 0.11 9.69
CA MET A 152 -17.17 1.17 8.93
C MET A 152 -18.02 2.44 8.93
N PRO A 153 -17.42 3.62 8.75
CA PRO A 153 -18.16 4.86 8.58
C PRO A 153 -19.14 4.79 7.39
N PRO A 154 -20.29 5.47 7.46
CA PRO A 154 -21.25 5.52 6.35
C PRO A 154 -20.58 5.97 5.04
N GLY A 155 -20.89 5.26 3.94
CA GLY A 155 -20.35 5.54 2.61
C GLY A 155 -18.95 4.96 2.33
N PHE A 156 -18.17 4.63 3.37
CA PHE A 156 -16.83 4.07 3.20
C PHE A 156 -16.83 2.68 2.51
N PRO A 157 -17.72 1.73 2.89
CA PRO A 157 -17.83 0.46 2.18
C PRO A 157 -18.10 0.62 0.68
N ASP A 158 -18.91 1.61 0.29
CA ASP A 158 -19.24 1.85 -1.11
C ASP A 158 -18.07 2.48 -1.87
N ALA A 159 -17.29 3.34 -1.23
CA ALA A 159 -16.06 3.87 -1.79
C ALA A 159 -15.05 2.74 -2.07
N LEU A 160 -14.82 1.87 -1.08
CA LEU A 160 -13.97 0.69 -1.22
C LEU A 160 -14.42 -0.21 -2.37
N ARG A 161 -15.73 -0.55 -2.43
CA ARG A 161 -16.29 -1.38 -3.52
C ARG A 161 -16.06 -0.76 -4.89
N ARG A 162 -16.28 0.56 -5.03
CA ARG A 162 -16.07 1.26 -6.31
C ARG A 162 -14.62 1.18 -6.74
N THR A 163 -13.69 1.51 -5.84
CA THR A 163 -12.25 1.50 -6.14
C THR A 163 -11.76 0.10 -6.52
N GLY A 164 -12.05 -0.92 -5.70
CA GLY A 164 -11.62 -2.29 -5.98
C GLY A 164 -12.19 -2.84 -7.30
N LYS A 165 -13.49 -2.64 -7.56
CA LYS A 165 -14.13 -3.06 -8.82
C LYS A 165 -13.57 -2.31 -10.03
N ARG A 166 -13.36 -0.99 -9.91
CA ARG A 166 -12.75 -0.20 -10.98
C ARG A 166 -11.35 -0.71 -11.29
N PHE A 167 -10.53 -0.92 -10.27
CA PHE A 167 -9.18 -1.44 -10.42
C PHE A 167 -9.17 -2.80 -11.14
N LEU A 168 -9.94 -3.77 -10.67
CA LEU A 168 -10.03 -5.09 -11.29
C LEU A 168 -10.47 -5.02 -12.74
N LYS A 169 -11.39 -4.11 -13.08
CA LYS A 169 -11.85 -3.91 -14.46
C LYS A 169 -10.76 -3.30 -15.33
N GLU A 170 -10.10 -2.24 -14.88
CA GLU A 170 -9.13 -1.49 -15.69
C GLU A 170 -7.82 -2.24 -15.88
N TYR A 171 -7.37 -3.01 -14.89
CA TYR A 171 -6.11 -3.75 -14.93
C TYR A 171 -6.27 -5.25 -15.19
N HIS A 172 -7.45 -5.72 -15.58
CA HIS A 172 -7.75 -7.15 -15.78
C HIS A 172 -6.71 -7.87 -16.65
N SER A 173 -6.27 -7.27 -17.75
CA SER A 173 -5.32 -7.89 -18.67
C SER A 173 -3.88 -7.93 -18.15
N GLN A 174 -3.54 -7.02 -17.25
CA GLN A 174 -2.21 -6.92 -16.63
C GLN A 174 -2.08 -7.77 -15.37
N LEU A 175 -3.18 -8.21 -14.75
CA LEU A 175 -3.16 -8.99 -13.53
C LEU A 175 -2.38 -10.30 -13.68
N ARG A 176 -1.56 -10.59 -12.66
CA ARG A 176 -0.83 -11.84 -12.44
C ARG A 176 -1.09 -12.25 -11.01
N THR A 177 -2.06 -13.13 -10.82
CA THR A 177 -2.44 -13.60 -9.48
C THR A 177 -1.50 -14.70 -9.01
N PHE A 178 -1.31 -14.78 -7.68
CA PHE A 178 -0.55 -15.83 -7.03
C PHE A 178 -1.32 -16.33 -5.79
N GLU A 179 -1.10 -17.58 -5.40
CA GLU A 179 -1.81 -18.19 -4.25
C GLU A 179 -1.18 -17.82 -2.90
N ASN A 180 0.07 -18.18 -2.69
CA ASN A 180 0.74 -18.03 -1.40
C ASN A 180 2.00 -17.16 -1.47
N GLU A 181 2.89 -17.48 -2.41
CA GLU A 181 4.18 -16.81 -2.57
C GLU A 181 4.60 -16.81 -4.04
N TYR A 182 5.25 -15.75 -4.46
CA TYR A 182 5.75 -15.60 -5.83
C TYR A 182 7.01 -14.73 -5.85
N GLU A 183 8.06 -15.16 -6.54
CA GLU A 183 9.25 -14.36 -6.80
C GLU A 183 9.03 -13.48 -8.03
N VAL A 184 8.92 -12.17 -7.81
CA VAL A 184 8.69 -11.18 -8.87
C VAL A 184 9.95 -10.92 -9.68
N ALA A 185 11.10 -10.83 -8.97
CA ALA A 185 12.43 -10.65 -9.55
C ALA A 185 13.46 -11.27 -8.59
N PRO A 186 14.73 -11.47 -9.01
CA PRO A 186 15.73 -12.04 -8.14
C PRO A 186 15.79 -11.34 -6.78
N GLY A 187 15.51 -12.11 -5.72
CA GLY A 187 15.48 -11.62 -4.34
C GLY A 187 14.30 -10.73 -3.96
N VAL A 188 13.28 -10.62 -4.81
CA VAL A 188 12.04 -9.87 -4.54
C VAL A 188 10.87 -10.84 -4.51
N VAL A 189 10.41 -11.17 -3.31
CA VAL A 189 9.37 -12.19 -3.09
C VAL A 189 8.14 -11.54 -2.45
N VAL A 190 6.99 -11.66 -3.12
CA VAL A 190 5.69 -11.31 -2.52
C VAL A 190 5.09 -12.54 -1.86
N ARG A 191 4.58 -12.38 -0.64
CA ARG A 191 3.96 -13.46 0.14
C ARG A 191 2.66 -13.01 0.76
N ARG A 192 1.60 -13.78 0.50
CA ARG A 192 0.31 -13.59 1.14
C ARG A 192 0.40 -13.85 2.64
N THR A 193 -0.17 -12.94 3.42
CA THR A 193 -0.32 -13.06 4.88
C THR A 193 -1.79 -13.19 5.27
N GLY A 194 -2.70 -12.58 4.51
CA GLY A 194 -4.09 -12.42 4.91
C GLY A 194 -4.22 -11.49 6.13
N GLY A 195 -5.38 -11.48 6.75
CA GLY A 195 -5.65 -10.74 7.99
C GLY A 195 -6.29 -9.38 7.72
N HIS A 196 -5.53 -8.36 7.39
CA HIS A 196 -6.04 -7.01 7.08
C HIS A 196 -7.07 -7.03 5.95
N THR A 197 -6.73 -7.70 4.84
CA THR A 197 -7.68 -8.18 3.83
C THR A 197 -7.42 -9.67 3.57
N PRO A 198 -8.34 -10.41 2.91
CA PRO A 198 -8.15 -11.85 2.66
C PRO A 198 -6.89 -12.19 1.87
N GLY A 199 -6.46 -11.31 0.97
CA GLY A 199 -5.26 -11.49 0.15
C GLY A 199 -4.12 -10.56 0.51
N HIS A 200 -4.19 -9.82 1.64
CA HIS A 200 -3.09 -8.97 2.07
C HIS A 200 -1.75 -9.70 1.98
N SER A 201 -0.72 -9.01 1.52
CA SER A 201 0.59 -9.58 1.23
C SER A 201 1.70 -8.65 1.70
N VAL A 202 2.85 -9.24 2.00
CA VAL A 202 4.09 -8.53 2.31
C VAL A 202 5.10 -8.76 1.19
N VAL A 203 6.05 -7.84 1.00
CA VAL A 203 7.15 -8.02 0.06
C VAL A 203 8.46 -8.13 0.82
N ARG A 204 9.16 -9.23 0.58
CA ARG A 204 10.48 -9.50 1.18
C ARG A 204 11.57 -9.29 0.13
N LEU A 205 12.55 -8.50 0.50
CA LEU A 205 13.76 -8.28 -0.27
C LEU A 205 14.92 -9.02 0.40
N ALA A 206 15.72 -9.74 -0.40
CA ALA A 206 16.85 -10.48 0.10
C ALA A 206 17.98 -10.50 -0.95
N SER A 207 19.16 -10.05 -0.58
CA SER A 207 20.37 -10.14 -1.42
C SER A 207 21.61 -10.27 -0.54
N GLY A 208 22.41 -11.30 -0.80
CA GLY A 208 23.53 -11.63 0.07
C GLY A 208 23.07 -11.90 1.51
N GLY A 209 23.65 -11.19 2.48
CA GLY A 209 23.29 -11.24 3.90
C GLY A 209 22.16 -10.31 4.30
N ASP A 210 21.79 -9.36 3.44
CA ASP A 210 20.84 -8.28 3.77
C ASP A 210 19.39 -8.69 3.51
N ARG A 211 18.51 -8.19 4.36
CA ARG A 211 17.06 -8.45 4.32
C ARG A 211 16.26 -7.19 4.63
N LEU A 212 15.13 -7.02 3.93
CA LEU A 212 14.13 -6.00 4.22
C LEU A 212 12.75 -6.58 3.96
N THR A 213 11.77 -6.22 4.77
CA THR A 213 10.36 -6.56 4.53
C THR A 213 9.56 -5.28 4.43
N PHE A 214 8.80 -5.14 3.35
CA PHE A 214 7.76 -4.15 3.22
C PHE A 214 6.44 -4.81 3.65
N ALA A 215 5.90 -4.34 4.78
CA ALA A 215 4.80 -5.02 5.46
C ALA A 215 3.40 -4.60 4.96
N GLY A 216 3.29 -3.53 4.15
CA GLY A 216 2.00 -2.93 3.85
C GLY A 216 1.29 -2.54 5.15
N ASP A 217 0.03 -2.90 5.28
CA ASP A 217 -0.79 -2.67 6.48
C ASP A 217 -0.73 -3.83 7.51
N GLY A 218 0.21 -4.77 7.32
CA GLY A 218 0.42 -5.88 8.24
C GLY A 218 0.82 -5.46 9.65
N GLU A 219 1.46 -4.31 9.80
CA GLU A 219 1.86 -3.76 11.11
C GLU A 219 0.68 -3.30 11.96
N GLN A 220 -0.44 -2.94 11.36
CA GLN A 220 -1.64 -2.53 12.11
C GLN A 220 -2.17 -3.63 13.00
N ILE A 221 -2.08 -4.89 12.55
CA ILE A 221 -2.48 -6.05 13.34
C ILE A 221 -1.50 -6.26 14.51
N PHE A 222 -0.23 -5.99 14.28
CA PHE A 222 0.83 -6.17 15.27
C PHE A 222 0.80 -5.12 16.40
N VAL A 223 0.50 -3.87 16.06
CA VAL A 223 0.41 -2.77 17.05
C VAL A 223 -0.79 -2.97 17.97
N ALA A 224 -1.94 -3.39 17.43
CA ALA A 224 -3.13 -3.65 18.23
C ALA A 224 -2.92 -4.79 19.26
N ASP A 225 -2.17 -5.84 18.88
CA ASP A 225 -2.00 -7.01 19.76
C ASP A 225 -0.83 -6.92 20.74
N ASN A 226 0.23 -6.18 20.43
CA ASN A 226 1.49 -6.25 21.20
C ASN A 226 1.87 -5.01 22.00
N HIS A 227 1.34 -3.82 21.68
CA HIS A 227 1.78 -2.57 22.33
C HIS A 227 0.74 -1.90 23.23
N ILE A 228 -0.49 -2.39 23.23
CA ILE A 228 -1.59 -1.82 24.02
C ILE A 228 -2.19 -2.87 24.99
N LYS A 229 -1.37 -3.80 25.46
CA LYS A 229 -1.73 -4.72 26.54
C LYS A 229 -1.43 -4.09 27.89
#